data_f16f4d27d38310799903009ccf09c009
#
_entry.id   f16f4d27d38310799903009ccf09c009
#
_cell.length_a   1.000
_cell.length_b   1.000
_cell.length_c   1.000
_cell.angle_alpha   90.00
_cell.angle_beta   90.00
_cell.angle_gamma   90.00
#
_symmetry.space_group_name_H-M   'P 1'
#
loop_
_entity.id
_entity.type
_entity.pdbx_description
1 polymer ?
#
loop_
_entity_poly.entity_id
_entity_poly.type
_entity_poly.pdbx_seq_one_letter_code
_entity_poly.pdbx_strand_id
1 'polypeptide(L)'
;MEKPYTILWYSISNLLDTSNGAAISNKFILEQLAAMNCKVIVLCTDAMDNESGSVVYDRIVPQVELKSGFLRDFNLDSLHYYVVQTQGKKLDYIQQQDQNNLWNIFVRLLDVYEPDLMMGFAPDLFSLSLRREAQTRGIPCAYALCNASHECFRFPDCDLVFTNSYALASYYERISEHTAKVKHFGVCIDEKRVKAAHKAENPRYITYVNPSHNKGISIFIKTALAFKERHPDSQYRFLIVKNRADYNATVQALVHKNGERFITKENSQYVMSNIDVAEHTEAMNEVYSISKVVMMPSLCNEAWGMVATEANVNGVPVIASNLGGLPEAIGRKVVINDDSSATFDDSVLGGILIDPPQAVKDNNCVVPDDKEIKPYLDALESILADYETYSQKAYEAAKYNACDKSLERLVGMIKPLLEQGRKNKQPHDKSFFLTPYFLRKLHDESRQGSQS
;
A
#
# COMPACT_ATOMS: atom_id res chain seq x y z
N MET A 1 -13.89 32.35 -10.23
CA MET A 1 -13.12 31.15 -9.78
C MET A 1 -13.35 30.06 -10.79
N GLU A 2 -12.30 29.42 -11.29
CA GLU A 2 -12.47 28.26 -12.17
C GLU A 2 -13.19 27.13 -11.42
N LYS A 3 -14.04 26.37 -12.12
CA LYS A 3 -14.73 25.19 -11.56
C LYS A 3 -13.69 24.18 -11.09
N PRO A 4 -13.78 23.64 -9.86
CA PRO A 4 -12.82 22.62 -9.39
C PRO A 4 -12.81 21.43 -10.34
N TYR A 5 -11.67 20.74 -10.43
CA TYR A 5 -11.59 19.45 -11.12
C TYR A 5 -12.34 18.41 -10.33
N THR A 6 -13.02 17.50 -11.04
CA THR A 6 -13.74 16.37 -10.44
C THR A 6 -12.97 15.08 -10.72
N ILE A 7 -12.58 14.36 -9.67
CA ILE A 7 -11.88 13.09 -9.75
C ILE A 7 -12.83 12.00 -9.22
N LEU A 8 -13.02 10.94 -10.01
CA LEU A 8 -13.69 9.73 -9.57
C LEU A 8 -12.62 8.67 -9.24
N TRP A 9 -12.50 8.31 -7.95
CA TRP A 9 -11.71 7.16 -7.52
C TRP A 9 -12.57 5.90 -7.55
N TYR A 10 -12.01 4.82 -8.06
CA TYR A 10 -12.60 3.50 -8.02
C TYR A 10 -11.61 2.47 -7.49
N SER A 11 -12.06 1.66 -6.54
CA SER A 11 -11.41 0.41 -6.12
C SER A 11 -12.47 -0.61 -5.73
N ILE A 12 -12.19 -1.89 -5.98
CA ILE A 12 -13.11 -2.95 -5.54
C ILE A 12 -13.04 -3.09 -4.01
N SER A 13 -11.84 -3.02 -3.43
CA SER A 13 -11.66 -2.98 -1.98
C SER A 13 -12.04 -1.63 -1.38
N ASN A 14 -12.42 -1.64 -0.11
CA ASN A 14 -12.76 -0.43 0.62
C ASN A 14 -11.54 0.50 0.80
N LEU A 15 -11.71 1.77 0.49
CA LEU A 15 -10.63 2.76 0.67
C LEU A 15 -10.38 3.09 2.16
N LEU A 16 -11.29 2.71 3.06
CA LEU A 16 -11.15 2.85 4.52
C LEU A 16 -10.52 1.63 5.19
N ASP A 17 -10.00 0.68 4.42
CA ASP A 17 -9.30 -0.50 4.94
C ASP A 17 -7.97 -0.11 5.58
N THR A 18 -7.93 -0.13 6.92
CA THR A 18 -6.72 0.20 7.71
C THR A 18 -5.69 -0.92 7.74
N SER A 19 -6.03 -2.11 7.28
CA SER A 19 -5.09 -3.23 7.13
C SER A 19 -4.30 -3.17 5.82
N ASN A 20 -4.72 -2.33 4.86
CA ASN A 20 -4.17 -2.25 3.52
C ASN A 20 -3.36 -0.96 3.32
N GLY A 21 -2.03 -1.09 3.19
CA GLY A 21 -1.14 0.06 2.96
C GLY A 21 -1.47 0.86 1.67
N ALA A 22 -1.95 0.18 0.62
CA ALA A 22 -2.37 0.85 -0.61
C ALA A 22 -3.64 1.69 -0.38
N ALA A 23 -4.62 1.19 0.37
CA ALA A 23 -5.82 1.94 0.72
C ALA A 23 -5.46 3.19 1.55
N ILE A 24 -4.63 3.03 2.57
CA ILE A 24 -4.16 4.13 3.43
C ILE A 24 -3.45 5.21 2.60
N SER A 25 -2.50 4.81 1.75
CA SER A 25 -1.72 5.75 0.92
C SER A 25 -2.60 6.47 -0.09
N ASN A 26 -3.46 5.74 -0.82
CA ASN A 26 -4.33 6.35 -1.83
C ASN A 26 -5.40 7.25 -1.19
N LYS A 27 -5.97 6.87 -0.04
CA LYS A 27 -6.89 7.74 0.71
C LYS A 27 -6.22 9.08 1.02
N PHE A 28 -5.01 9.05 1.58
CA PHE A 28 -4.29 10.27 1.92
C PHE A 28 -3.97 11.13 0.69
N ILE A 29 -3.54 10.53 -0.43
CA ILE A 29 -3.34 11.23 -1.71
C ILE A 29 -4.62 11.94 -2.15
N LEU A 30 -5.76 11.26 -2.10
CA LEU A 30 -7.05 11.83 -2.49
C LEU A 30 -7.48 12.99 -1.58
N GLU A 31 -7.21 12.91 -0.29
CA GLU A 31 -7.41 14.01 0.66
C GLU A 31 -6.55 15.22 0.32
N GLN A 32 -5.28 15.01 -0.05
CA GLN A 32 -4.40 16.10 -0.49
C GLN A 32 -4.90 16.73 -1.80
N LEU A 33 -5.39 15.94 -2.76
CA LEU A 33 -6.01 16.46 -3.99
C LEU A 33 -7.29 17.24 -3.69
N ALA A 34 -8.09 16.81 -2.72
CA ALA A 34 -9.27 17.55 -2.27
C ALA A 34 -8.86 18.87 -1.61
N ALA A 35 -7.80 18.90 -0.80
CA ALA A 35 -7.25 20.12 -0.23
C ALA A 35 -6.72 21.11 -1.30
N MET A 36 -6.32 20.61 -2.48
CA MET A 36 -5.94 21.38 -3.66
C MET A 36 -7.13 21.80 -4.54
N ASN A 37 -8.32 21.87 -3.96
CA ASN A 37 -9.56 22.26 -4.64
C ASN A 37 -10.05 21.31 -5.74
N CYS A 38 -9.74 20.00 -5.63
CA CYS A 38 -10.41 18.97 -6.42
C CYS A 38 -11.66 18.48 -5.69
N LYS A 39 -12.74 18.22 -6.45
CA LYS A 39 -13.88 17.47 -5.94
C LYS A 39 -13.58 15.98 -6.12
N VAL A 40 -13.46 15.23 -5.04
CA VAL A 40 -13.12 13.81 -5.07
C VAL A 40 -14.33 12.96 -4.68
N ILE A 41 -14.71 12.07 -5.58
CA ILE A 41 -15.77 11.09 -5.42
C ILE A 41 -15.13 9.71 -5.34
N VAL A 42 -15.47 8.93 -4.33
CA VAL A 42 -14.95 7.57 -4.11
C VAL A 42 -16.05 6.57 -4.34
N LEU A 43 -15.84 5.63 -5.25
CA LEU A 43 -16.69 4.44 -5.43
C LEU A 43 -15.88 3.21 -5.03
N CYS A 44 -16.34 2.49 -4.02
CA CYS A 44 -15.75 1.23 -3.58
C CYS A 44 -16.82 0.29 -3.04
N THR A 45 -16.41 -0.93 -2.64
CA THR A 45 -17.29 -1.84 -1.89
C THR A 45 -16.98 -1.78 -0.40
N ASP A 46 -17.77 -2.51 0.41
CA ASP A 46 -17.48 -2.75 1.82
C ASP A 46 -16.50 -3.92 2.05
N ALA A 47 -15.95 -4.51 0.98
CA ALA A 47 -14.98 -5.59 1.07
C ALA A 47 -13.62 -5.10 1.53
N MET A 48 -13.04 -5.79 2.51
CA MET A 48 -11.73 -5.52 3.11
C MET A 48 -10.75 -6.63 2.73
N ASP A 49 -9.46 -6.31 2.71
CA ASP A 49 -8.39 -7.31 2.58
C ASP A 49 -8.35 -8.23 3.81
N ASN A 50 -8.62 -7.65 4.99
CA ASN A 50 -8.70 -8.36 6.25
C ASN A 50 -9.78 -7.76 7.15
N GLU A 51 -10.43 -8.59 7.95
CA GLU A 51 -11.49 -8.14 8.89
C GLU A 51 -10.98 -7.10 9.89
N SER A 52 -9.72 -7.16 10.29
CA SER A 52 -9.10 -6.15 11.16
C SER A 52 -9.03 -4.75 10.54
N GLY A 53 -9.15 -4.62 9.22
CA GLY A 53 -9.14 -3.35 8.50
C GLY A 53 -10.46 -2.57 8.53
N SER A 54 -11.55 -3.18 9.02
CA SER A 54 -12.89 -2.57 8.99
C SER A 54 -13.14 -1.51 10.07
N VAL A 55 -12.24 -1.31 11.01
CA VAL A 55 -12.45 -0.52 12.23
C VAL A 55 -12.98 0.89 11.94
N VAL A 56 -12.42 1.59 10.96
CA VAL A 56 -12.89 2.94 10.59
C VAL A 56 -14.27 2.87 9.95
N TYR A 57 -14.47 1.95 9.02
CA TYR A 57 -15.74 1.77 8.32
C TYR A 57 -16.86 1.39 9.30
N ASP A 58 -16.61 0.46 10.22
CA ASP A 58 -17.60 -0.01 11.21
C ASP A 58 -18.03 1.09 12.20
N ARG A 59 -17.19 2.10 12.46
CA ARG A 59 -17.59 3.28 13.26
C ARG A 59 -18.56 4.20 12.52
N ILE A 60 -18.51 4.22 11.19
CA ILE A 60 -19.30 5.14 10.35
C ILE A 60 -20.64 4.50 9.96
N VAL A 61 -20.63 3.21 9.64
CA VAL A 61 -21.79 2.46 9.12
C VAL A 61 -23.08 2.62 9.94
N PRO A 62 -23.07 2.57 11.30
CA PRO A 62 -24.29 2.73 12.09
C PRO A 62 -24.96 4.10 11.94
N GLN A 63 -24.22 5.12 11.48
CA GLN A 63 -24.70 6.49 11.34
C GLN A 63 -25.15 6.83 9.92
N VAL A 64 -24.98 5.90 8.97
CA VAL A 64 -25.25 6.11 7.54
C VAL A 64 -26.38 5.20 7.08
N GLU A 65 -27.44 5.80 6.53
CA GLU A 65 -28.55 5.05 5.95
C GLU A 65 -28.10 4.16 4.77
N LEU A 66 -28.63 2.95 4.70
CA LEU A 66 -28.45 2.04 3.58
C LEU A 66 -29.50 2.32 2.50
N LYS A 67 -29.13 3.06 1.47
CA LYS A 67 -30.02 3.40 0.34
C LYS A 67 -30.18 2.20 -0.60
N SER A 68 -31.40 1.99 -1.10
CA SER A 68 -31.73 0.91 -2.04
C SER A 68 -31.29 -0.50 -1.59
N GLY A 69 -31.08 -0.70 -0.30
CA GLY A 69 -30.68 -1.97 0.28
C GLY A 69 -29.21 -2.37 0.09
N PHE A 70 -28.41 -1.57 -0.64
CA PHE A 70 -27.02 -1.94 -0.93
C PHE A 70 -26.03 -0.76 -1.04
N LEU A 71 -26.46 0.50 -0.93
CA LEU A 71 -25.59 1.67 -1.15
C LEU A 71 -25.52 2.53 0.10
N ARG A 72 -24.31 2.85 0.54
CA ARG A 72 -24.04 3.90 1.53
C ARG A 72 -23.41 5.11 0.86
N ASP A 73 -23.88 6.29 1.21
CA ASP A 73 -23.52 7.58 0.61
C ASP A 73 -23.25 8.57 1.75
N PHE A 74 -21.98 8.98 1.91
CA PHE A 74 -21.57 9.84 3.01
C PHE A 74 -20.29 10.64 2.67
N ASN A 75 -20.06 11.71 3.44
CA ASN A 75 -18.82 12.47 3.37
C ASN A 75 -17.92 12.14 4.57
N LEU A 76 -16.62 11.97 4.31
CA LEU A 76 -15.59 11.77 5.32
C LEU A 76 -14.28 12.39 4.84
N ASP A 77 -13.59 13.14 5.69
CA ASP A 77 -12.25 13.70 5.43
C ASP A 77 -12.13 14.41 4.06
N SER A 78 -13.11 15.26 3.75
CA SER A 78 -13.21 16.00 2.47
C SER A 78 -13.45 15.15 1.23
N LEU A 79 -13.69 13.85 1.36
CA LEU A 79 -14.03 12.92 0.29
C LEU A 79 -15.52 12.54 0.35
N HIS A 80 -16.12 12.31 -0.82
CA HIS A 80 -17.50 11.83 -0.90
C HIS A 80 -17.52 10.37 -1.28
N TYR A 81 -18.00 9.51 -0.39
CA TYR A 81 -17.98 8.06 -0.54
C TYR A 81 -19.32 7.50 -1.01
N TYR A 82 -19.27 6.64 -2.00
CA TYR A 82 -20.31 5.71 -2.43
C TYR A 82 -19.79 4.29 -2.20
N VAL A 83 -20.30 3.63 -1.16
CA VAL A 83 -19.86 2.29 -0.77
C VAL A 83 -20.97 1.30 -1.07
N VAL A 84 -20.71 0.38 -2.00
CA VAL A 84 -21.63 -0.70 -2.34
C VAL A 84 -21.45 -1.84 -1.35
N GLN A 85 -22.52 -2.17 -0.63
CA GLN A 85 -22.54 -3.31 0.29
C GLN A 85 -22.55 -4.61 -0.52
N THR A 86 -21.61 -5.50 -0.24
CA THR A 86 -21.47 -6.80 -0.88
C THR A 86 -22.06 -7.91 -0.01
N GLN A 87 -22.33 -9.06 -0.61
CA GLN A 87 -22.87 -10.20 0.13
C GLN A 87 -21.86 -10.83 1.08
N GLY A 88 -20.56 -10.68 0.81
CA GLY A 88 -19.51 -11.41 1.51
C GLY A 88 -18.45 -10.61 2.25
N LYS A 89 -18.42 -9.29 2.19
CA LYS A 89 -17.42 -8.40 2.84
C LYS A 89 -15.93 -8.74 2.59
N LYS A 90 -15.61 -9.73 1.75
CA LYS A 90 -14.26 -10.13 1.36
C LYS A 90 -14.16 -10.09 -0.16
N LEU A 91 -12.97 -9.74 -0.67
CA LEU A 91 -12.74 -9.62 -2.11
C LEU A 91 -13.06 -10.90 -2.88
N ASP A 92 -12.71 -12.06 -2.31
CA ASP A 92 -12.95 -13.37 -2.93
C ASP A 92 -14.43 -13.77 -3.01
N TYR A 93 -15.31 -13.06 -2.30
CA TYR A 93 -16.74 -13.37 -2.24
C TYR A 93 -17.61 -12.37 -3.01
N ILE A 94 -17.01 -11.49 -3.81
CA ILE A 94 -17.76 -10.54 -4.65
C ILE A 94 -18.48 -11.29 -5.75
N GLN A 95 -19.81 -11.18 -5.75
CA GLN A 95 -20.68 -11.90 -6.66
C GLN A 95 -21.07 -11.04 -7.87
N GLN A 96 -21.65 -11.69 -8.89
CA GLN A 96 -22.14 -10.99 -10.08
C GLN A 96 -23.16 -9.89 -9.75
N GLN A 97 -24.02 -10.10 -8.74
CA GLN A 97 -24.99 -9.09 -8.31
C GLN A 97 -24.29 -7.85 -7.74
N ASP A 98 -23.20 -8.03 -6.99
CA ASP A 98 -22.42 -6.92 -6.43
C ASP A 98 -21.78 -6.12 -7.58
N GLN A 99 -21.25 -6.80 -8.60
CA GLN A 99 -20.70 -6.16 -9.80
C GLN A 99 -21.79 -5.40 -10.57
N ASN A 100 -23.00 -5.93 -10.69
CA ASN A 100 -24.11 -5.25 -11.32
C ASN A 100 -24.49 -3.97 -10.56
N ASN A 101 -24.54 -4.04 -9.22
CA ASN A 101 -24.81 -2.87 -8.40
C ASN A 101 -23.71 -1.82 -8.55
N LEU A 102 -22.42 -2.22 -8.53
CA LEU A 102 -21.29 -1.34 -8.78
C LEU A 102 -21.37 -0.66 -10.15
N TRP A 103 -21.68 -1.43 -11.20
CA TRP A 103 -21.84 -0.89 -12.55
C TRP A 103 -22.92 0.19 -12.62
N ASN A 104 -24.09 -0.09 -12.07
CA ASN A 104 -25.22 0.86 -12.08
C ASN A 104 -24.88 2.15 -11.34
N ILE A 105 -24.24 2.05 -10.18
CA ILE A 105 -23.79 3.23 -9.43
C ILE A 105 -22.69 3.96 -10.21
N PHE A 106 -21.70 3.26 -10.75
CA PHE A 106 -20.62 3.86 -11.53
C PHE A 106 -21.13 4.70 -12.70
N VAL A 107 -22.01 4.13 -13.54
CA VAL A 107 -22.60 4.84 -14.68
C VAL A 107 -23.36 6.08 -14.21
N ARG A 108 -24.15 5.96 -13.13
CA ARG A 108 -24.87 7.10 -12.55
C ARG A 108 -23.91 8.18 -12.03
N LEU A 109 -22.79 7.81 -11.43
CA LEU A 109 -21.80 8.78 -10.97
C LEU A 109 -21.13 9.51 -12.14
N LEU A 110 -20.87 8.80 -13.26
CA LEU A 110 -20.38 9.45 -14.48
C LEU A 110 -21.39 10.48 -15.02
N ASP A 111 -22.69 10.18 -15.00
CA ASP A 111 -23.74 11.08 -15.47
C ASP A 111 -23.91 12.30 -14.54
N VAL A 112 -23.86 12.09 -13.22
CA VAL A 112 -24.13 13.13 -12.22
C VAL A 112 -22.93 14.06 -12.01
N TYR A 113 -21.74 13.50 -11.97
CA TYR A 113 -20.55 14.25 -11.60
C TYR A 113 -19.69 14.67 -12.79
N GLU A 114 -19.84 14.01 -13.92
CA GLU A 114 -19.05 14.27 -15.14
C GLU A 114 -17.56 14.42 -14.79
N PRO A 115 -16.88 13.39 -14.24
CA PRO A 115 -15.52 13.53 -13.76
C PRO A 115 -14.56 13.95 -14.87
N ASP A 116 -13.53 14.71 -14.49
CA ASP A 116 -12.45 15.13 -15.39
C ASP A 116 -11.35 14.05 -15.48
N LEU A 117 -11.29 13.15 -14.48
CA LEU A 117 -10.32 12.06 -14.40
C LEU A 117 -10.92 10.90 -13.59
N MET A 118 -10.76 9.68 -14.09
CA MET A 118 -10.93 8.48 -13.29
C MET A 118 -9.57 8.00 -12.79
N MET A 119 -9.45 7.79 -11.48
CA MET A 119 -8.28 7.16 -10.85
C MET A 119 -8.72 5.88 -10.16
N GLY A 120 -7.83 4.90 -10.01
CA GLY A 120 -8.22 3.70 -9.31
C GLY A 120 -7.16 2.62 -9.22
N PHE A 121 -7.56 1.55 -8.53
CA PHE A 121 -6.75 0.36 -8.31
C PHE A 121 -7.66 -0.88 -8.38
N ALA A 122 -7.60 -1.61 -9.46
CA ALA A 122 -8.15 -2.96 -9.59
C ALA A 122 -7.82 -3.55 -10.98
N PRO A 123 -7.08 -4.67 -11.07
CA PRO A 123 -6.58 -5.22 -12.34
C PRO A 123 -7.53 -6.20 -13.03
N ASP A 124 -8.68 -6.49 -12.44
CA ASP A 124 -9.63 -7.47 -12.93
C ASP A 124 -10.41 -6.99 -14.19
N LEU A 125 -11.04 -7.93 -14.88
CA LEU A 125 -11.79 -7.65 -16.13
C LEU A 125 -13.00 -6.73 -15.92
N PHE A 126 -13.65 -6.81 -14.77
CA PHE A 126 -14.77 -5.92 -14.47
C PHE A 126 -14.29 -4.48 -14.34
N SER A 127 -13.19 -4.25 -13.61
CA SER A 127 -12.59 -2.92 -13.46
C SER A 127 -12.05 -2.37 -14.79
N LEU A 128 -11.56 -3.24 -15.68
CA LEU A 128 -11.24 -2.88 -17.06
C LEU A 128 -12.48 -2.33 -17.80
N SER A 129 -13.64 -2.98 -17.63
CA SER A 129 -14.89 -2.52 -18.24
C SER A 129 -15.31 -1.13 -17.76
N LEU A 130 -15.13 -0.84 -16.47
CA LEU A 130 -15.41 0.49 -15.92
C LEU A 130 -14.49 1.57 -16.52
N ARG A 131 -13.19 1.29 -16.67
CA ARG A 131 -12.24 2.21 -17.31
C ARG A 131 -12.61 2.46 -18.77
N ARG A 132 -13.00 1.40 -19.50
CA ARG A 132 -13.46 1.55 -20.90
C ARG A 132 -14.72 2.40 -21.01
N GLU A 133 -15.69 2.22 -20.11
CA GLU A 133 -16.88 3.07 -20.07
C GLU A 133 -16.52 4.55 -19.83
N ALA A 134 -15.63 4.83 -18.88
CA ALA A 134 -15.15 6.19 -18.63
C ALA A 134 -14.47 6.79 -19.88
N GLN A 135 -13.61 6.03 -20.54
CA GLN A 135 -12.90 6.48 -21.74
C GLN A 135 -13.83 6.75 -22.94
N THR A 136 -14.91 5.96 -23.12
CA THR A 136 -15.89 6.24 -24.17
C THR A 136 -16.62 7.58 -23.99
N ARG A 137 -16.64 8.09 -22.75
CA ARG A 137 -17.16 9.42 -22.40
C ARG A 137 -16.10 10.53 -22.44
N GLY A 138 -14.89 10.21 -22.89
CA GLY A 138 -13.78 11.16 -22.96
C GLY A 138 -13.10 11.41 -21.63
N ILE A 139 -13.35 10.57 -20.60
CA ILE A 139 -12.73 10.66 -19.27
C ILE A 139 -11.45 9.83 -19.26
N PRO A 140 -10.28 10.44 -19.14
CA PRO A 140 -9.02 9.70 -19.06
C PRO A 140 -8.92 8.89 -17.77
N CYS A 141 -8.13 7.79 -17.82
CA CYS A 141 -7.98 6.85 -16.73
C CYS A 141 -6.54 6.78 -16.25
N ALA A 142 -6.31 6.99 -14.95
CA ALA A 142 -5.04 6.83 -14.29
C ALA A 142 -5.07 5.64 -13.31
N TYR A 143 -4.10 4.73 -13.42
CA TYR A 143 -4.01 3.54 -12.60
C TYR A 143 -2.94 3.68 -11.53
N ALA A 144 -3.34 3.52 -10.27
CA ALA A 144 -2.42 3.49 -9.12
C ALA A 144 -1.86 2.07 -8.94
N LEU A 145 -0.64 1.84 -9.39
CA LEU A 145 0.03 0.54 -9.30
C LEU A 145 0.71 0.40 -7.93
N CYS A 146 0.12 -0.38 -7.03
CA CYS A 146 0.52 -0.47 -5.63
C CYS A 146 1.24 -1.76 -5.24
N ASN A 147 1.43 -2.71 -6.15
CA ASN A 147 2.13 -3.96 -5.87
C ASN A 147 2.75 -4.59 -7.13
N ALA A 148 3.61 -5.59 -6.94
CA ALA A 148 4.27 -6.35 -8.00
C ALA A 148 3.56 -7.69 -8.33
N SER A 149 2.29 -7.84 -7.95
CA SER A 149 1.58 -9.14 -8.00
C SER A 149 0.83 -9.40 -9.31
N HIS A 150 0.98 -8.57 -10.32
CA HIS A 150 0.30 -8.77 -11.61
C HIS A 150 1.17 -9.61 -12.53
N GLU A 151 0.80 -10.87 -12.73
CA GLU A 151 1.49 -11.79 -13.63
C GLU A 151 1.37 -11.38 -15.10
N CYS A 152 0.23 -10.76 -15.47
CA CYS A 152 0.01 -10.19 -16.78
C CYS A 152 -0.16 -8.68 -16.67
N PHE A 153 0.52 -7.94 -17.52
CA PHE A 153 0.31 -6.50 -17.62
C PHE A 153 -1.11 -6.21 -18.16
N ARG A 154 -1.96 -5.58 -17.34
CA ARG A 154 -3.38 -5.36 -17.65
C ARG A 154 -3.75 -3.87 -17.71
N PHE A 155 -2.82 -3.03 -18.12
CA PHE A 155 -3.02 -1.58 -18.13
C PHE A 155 -2.91 -0.90 -19.51
N PRO A 156 -2.98 -1.62 -20.66
CA PRO A 156 -2.76 -1.00 -21.98
C PRO A 156 -3.81 0.06 -22.34
N ASP A 157 -4.90 0.09 -21.60
CA ASP A 157 -6.03 1.00 -21.74
C ASP A 157 -5.98 2.17 -20.75
N CYS A 158 -4.94 2.28 -19.92
CA CYS A 158 -4.78 3.42 -19.02
C CYS A 158 -3.95 4.52 -19.67
N ASP A 159 -4.43 5.76 -19.52
CA ASP A 159 -3.73 6.95 -20.04
C ASP A 159 -2.49 7.28 -19.19
N LEU A 160 -2.50 6.84 -17.93
CA LEU A 160 -1.38 6.93 -17.01
C LEU A 160 -1.36 5.70 -16.08
N VAL A 161 -0.21 5.07 -15.95
CA VAL A 161 0.09 4.14 -14.85
C VAL A 161 1.15 4.78 -13.96
N PHE A 162 0.86 4.92 -12.68
CA PHE A 162 1.79 5.52 -11.73
C PHE A 162 2.00 4.63 -10.51
N THR A 163 3.20 4.69 -9.95
CA THR A 163 3.59 3.88 -8.79
C THR A 163 4.48 4.67 -7.83
N ASN A 164 4.74 4.11 -6.66
CA ASN A 164 5.54 4.78 -5.65
C ASN A 164 7.05 4.78 -5.97
N SER A 165 7.62 3.68 -6.47
CA SER A 165 9.06 3.54 -6.63
C SER A 165 9.50 3.39 -8.09
N TYR A 166 10.72 3.84 -8.38
CA TYR A 166 11.41 3.54 -9.63
C TYR A 166 11.63 2.03 -9.80
N ALA A 167 11.95 1.34 -8.70
CA ALA A 167 12.15 -0.10 -8.71
C ALA A 167 10.91 -0.85 -9.25
N LEU A 168 9.71 -0.47 -8.80
CA LEU A 168 8.48 -1.09 -9.30
C LEU A 168 8.16 -0.65 -10.73
N ALA A 169 8.39 0.62 -11.07
CA ALA A 169 8.21 1.10 -12.45
C ALA A 169 9.10 0.33 -13.43
N SER A 170 10.39 0.23 -13.14
CA SER A 170 11.37 -0.51 -13.96
C SER A 170 11.08 -2.00 -14.04
N TYR A 171 10.56 -2.59 -12.95
CA TYR A 171 10.12 -3.99 -12.96
C TYR A 171 9.03 -4.22 -14.01
N TYR A 172 7.97 -3.39 -14.02
CA TYR A 172 6.87 -3.54 -14.99
C TYR A 172 7.27 -3.15 -16.41
N GLU A 173 8.10 -2.15 -16.60
CA GLU A 173 8.64 -1.82 -17.92
C GLU A 173 9.41 -3.02 -18.50
N ARG A 174 10.24 -3.68 -17.70
CA ARG A 174 11.01 -4.85 -18.13
C ARG A 174 10.13 -6.06 -18.46
N ILE A 175 9.18 -6.43 -17.59
CA ILE A 175 8.31 -7.61 -17.84
C ILE A 175 7.30 -7.39 -18.98
N SER A 176 7.02 -6.13 -19.32
CA SER A 176 6.18 -5.75 -20.46
C SER A 176 6.97 -5.55 -21.74
N GLU A 177 8.26 -5.88 -21.76
CA GLU A 177 9.16 -5.65 -22.91
C GLU A 177 9.13 -4.17 -23.37
N HIS A 178 9.11 -3.25 -22.41
CA HIS A 178 9.07 -1.78 -22.61
C HIS A 178 7.80 -1.25 -23.30
N THR A 179 6.75 -2.04 -23.40
CA THR A 179 5.45 -1.58 -23.93
C THR A 179 4.67 -0.77 -22.91
N ALA A 180 4.85 -1.04 -21.62
CA ALA A 180 4.25 -0.29 -20.54
C ALA A 180 5.12 0.89 -20.13
N LYS A 181 4.49 2.06 -19.98
CA LYS A 181 5.14 3.24 -19.40
C LYS A 181 4.61 3.51 -18.02
N VAL A 182 5.34 3.08 -17.01
CA VAL A 182 4.98 3.27 -15.61
C VAL A 182 5.81 4.42 -15.04
N LYS A 183 5.15 5.44 -14.52
CA LYS A 183 5.80 6.59 -13.89
C LYS A 183 5.83 6.44 -12.37
N HIS A 184 6.92 6.80 -11.73
CA HIS A 184 7.02 6.82 -10.26
C HIS A 184 6.94 8.25 -9.73
N PHE A 185 6.33 8.41 -8.54
CA PHE A 185 6.15 9.72 -7.94
C PHE A 185 6.71 9.83 -6.51
N GLY A 186 7.01 8.71 -5.84
CA GLY A 186 7.42 8.66 -4.45
C GLY A 186 6.28 8.19 -3.55
N VAL A 187 6.25 8.67 -2.32
CA VAL A 187 5.24 8.29 -1.32
C VAL A 187 4.61 9.53 -0.68
N CYS A 188 3.34 9.43 -0.32
CA CYS A 188 2.68 10.38 0.56
C CYS A 188 2.32 9.68 1.87
N ILE A 189 2.94 10.11 2.96
CA ILE A 189 2.69 9.65 4.32
C ILE A 189 1.99 10.75 5.10
N ASP A 190 0.91 10.43 5.78
CA ASP A 190 0.30 11.33 6.75
C ASP A 190 1.17 11.38 8.02
N GLU A 191 2.06 12.35 8.07
CA GLU A 191 2.96 12.53 9.22
C GLU A 191 2.19 12.76 10.53
N LYS A 192 1.01 13.39 10.49
CA LYS A 192 0.21 13.64 11.71
C LYS A 192 -0.24 12.32 12.35
N ARG A 193 -0.48 11.30 11.52
CA ARG A 193 -0.92 9.99 11.98
C ARG A 193 0.23 9.15 12.51
N VAL A 194 1.41 9.23 11.89
CA VAL A 194 2.52 8.30 12.18
C VAL A 194 3.59 8.89 13.09
N LYS A 195 3.68 10.22 13.20
CA LYS A 195 4.69 10.88 14.01
C LYS A 195 4.34 10.79 15.49
N ALA A 196 5.26 10.24 16.27
CA ALA A 196 5.14 10.18 17.72
C ALA A 196 5.19 11.59 18.32
N ALA A 197 4.25 11.89 19.22
CA ALA A 197 4.26 13.16 19.96
C ALA A 197 5.49 13.25 20.89
N HIS A 198 5.88 12.12 21.48
CA HIS A 198 7.04 11.99 22.35
C HIS A 198 7.70 10.66 22.07
N LYS A 199 9.04 10.64 22.00
CA LYS A 199 9.80 9.37 22.08
C LYS A 199 9.85 8.91 23.54
N ALA A 200 9.80 7.59 23.75
CA ALA A 200 10.11 7.03 25.07
C ALA A 200 11.53 7.46 25.49
N GLU A 201 11.74 7.70 26.78
CA GLU A 201 13.07 8.10 27.30
C GLU A 201 14.16 7.09 26.92
N ASN A 202 13.82 5.78 26.92
CA ASN A 202 14.71 4.69 26.54
C ASN A 202 14.00 3.74 25.55
N PRO A 203 13.89 4.09 24.25
CA PRO A 203 13.34 3.18 23.26
C PRO A 203 14.25 1.95 23.14
N ARG A 204 13.66 0.77 23.30
CA ARG A 204 14.43 -0.49 23.42
C ARG A 204 14.02 -1.57 22.44
N TYR A 205 13.00 -1.33 21.62
CA TYR A 205 12.50 -2.36 20.73
C TYR A 205 13.15 -2.33 19.36
N ILE A 206 13.58 -3.51 18.91
CA ILE A 206 13.82 -3.81 17.50
C ILE A 206 12.49 -4.31 16.94
N THR A 207 11.84 -3.49 16.13
CA THR A 207 10.43 -3.67 15.74
C THR A 207 10.29 -4.25 14.35
N TYR A 208 9.35 -5.17 14.18
CA TYR A 208 8.96 -5.78 12.93
C TYR A 208 7.44 -5.77 12.80
N VAL A 209 6.94 -5.29 11.65
CA VAL A 209 5.50 -5.10 11.42
C VAL A 209 5.01 -6.03 10.32
N ASN A 210 3.82 -6.59 10.49
CA ASN A 210 3.15 -7.48 9.56
C ASN A 210 3.91 -8.81 9.33
N PRO A 211 3.93 -9.69 10.34
CA PRO A 211 4.69 -10.93 10.32
C PRO A 211 4.14 -11.92 9.30
N SER A 212 4.84 -12.07 8.16
CA SER A 212 4.55 -13.08 7.15
C SER A 212 5.83 -13.63 6.55
N HIS A 213 5.75 -14.79 5.89
CA HIS A 213 6.90 -15.40 5.24
C HIS A 213 7.52 -14.47 4.19
N ASN A 214 6.70 -13.84 3.35
CA ASN A 214 7.17 -12.90 2.33
C ASN A 214 7.78 -11.60 2.91
N LYS A 215 7.49 -11.28 4.17
CA LYS A 215 8.10 -10.15 4.87
C LYS A 215 9.36 -10.55 5.66
N GLY A 216 9.78 -11.82 5.57
CA GLY A 216 11.05 -12.30 6.13
C GLY A 216 11.01 -12.55 7.65
N ILE A 217 9.89 -13.07 8.18
CA ILE A 217 9.76 -13.41 9.60
C ILE A 217 10.86 -14.37 10.07
N SER A 218 11.32 -15.29 9.21
CA SER A 218 12.38 -16.23 9.51
C SER A 218 13.71 -15.53 9.82
N ILE A 219 14.04 -14.48 9.07
CA ILE A 219 15.22 -13.63 9.28
C ILE A 219 15.07 -12.88 10.61
N PHE A 220 13.91 -12.27 10.86
CA PHE A 220 13.67 -11.51 12.08
C PHE A 220 13.82 -12.37 13.35
N ILE A 221 13.16 -13.56 13.40
CA ILE A 221 13.22 -14.45 14.56
C ILE A 221 14.65 -14.98 14.77
N LYS A 222 15.35 -15.36 13.69
CA LYS A 222 16.73 -15.81 13.79
C LYS A 222 17.68 -14.70 14.27
N THR A 223 17.45 -13.45 13.82
CA THR A 223 18.21 -12.29 14.31
C THR A 223 17.99 -12.09 15.81
N ALA A 224 16.73 -12.18 16.27
CA ALA A 224 16.40 -12.02 17.68
C ALA A 224 17.08 -13.08 18.57
N LEU A 225 17.06 -14.34 18.13
CA LEU A 225 17.72 -15.45 18.83
C LEU A 225 19.22 -15.24 18.88
N ALA A 226 19.87 -14.99 17.73
CA ALA A 226 21.32 -14.83 17.65
C ALA A 226 21.80 -13.57 18.39
N PHE A 227 21.02 -12.49 18.39
CA PHE A 227 21.34 -11.29 19.18
C PHE A 227 21.31 -11.58 20.69
N LYS A 228 20.30 -12.30 21.16
CA LYS A 228 20.21 -12.72 22.58
C LYS A 228 21.41 -13.60 22.99
N GLU A 229 21.79 -14.56 22.12
CA GLU A 229 22.94 -15.46 22.41
C GLU A 229 24.26 -14.69 22.46
N ARG A 230 24.41 -13.65 21.61
CA ARG A 230 25.61 -12.80 21.61
C ARG A 230 25.62 -11.76 22.74
N HIS A 231 24.44 -11.26 23.13
CA HIS A 231 24.26 -10.19 24.13
C HIS A 231 23.23 -10.60 25.21
N PRO A 232 23.51 -11.61 26.06
CA PRO A 232 22.52 -12.16 26.98
C PRO A 232 22.01 -11.13 28.02
N ASP A 233 22.82 -10.12 28.36
CA ASP A 233 22.49 -9.07 29.32
C ASP A 233 21.93 -7.80 28.65
N SER A 234 21.60 -7.84 27.37
CA SER A 234 21.10 -6.69 26.65
C SER A 234 19.71 -6.30 27.12
N GLN A 235 19.50 -4.98 27.28
CA GLN A 235 18.15 -4.42 27.53
C GLN A 235 17.25 -4.40 26.30
N TYR A 236 17.81 -4.61 25.09
CA TYR A 236 17.05 -4.56 23.85
C TYR A 236 16.23 -5.83 23.66
N ARG A 237 14.99 -5.63 23.23
CA ARG A 237 14.03 -6.70 22.93
C ARG A 237 13.51 -6.57 21.52
N PHE A 238 12.95 -7.61 20.99
CA PHE A 238 12.35 -7.65 19.67
C PHE A 238 10.82 -7.56 19.80
N LEU A 239 10.18 -6.75 18.95
CA LEU A 239 8.73 -6.56 18.96
C LEU A 239 8.15 -6.95 17.61
N ILE A 240 7.22 -7.88 17.61
CA ILE A 240 6.38 -8.19 16.46
C ILE A 240 5.03 -7.51 16.63
N VAL A 241 4.64 -6.66 15.65
CA VAL A 241 3.30 -6.08 15.56
C VAL A 241 2.52 -6.86 14.50
N LYS A 242 1.48 -7.58 14.93
CA LYS A 242 0.63 -8.39 14.05
C LYS A 242 -0.15 -7.51 13.06
N ASN A 243 -0.53 -8.11 11.95
CA ASN A 243 -1.46 -7.54 10.97
C ASN A 243 -2.28 -8.67 10.32
N ARG A 244 -2.13 -8.91 9.02
CA ARG A 244 -3.00 -9.79 8.22
C ARG A 244 -2.74 -11.29 8.39
N ALA A 245 -1.47 -11.67 8.55
CA ALA A 245 -1.09 -13.07 8.55
C ALA A 245 -1.51 -13.76 9.86
N ASP A 246 -1.92 -15.03 9.77
CA ASP A 246 -2.00 -15.88 10.95
C ASP A 246 -0.59 -16.07 11.52
N TYR A 247 -0.30 -15.33 12.57
CA TYR A 247 1.00 -15.33 13.22
C TYR A 247 1.41 -16.74 13.68
N ASN A 248 0.48 -17.48 14.30
CA ASN A 248 0.81 -18.79 14.85
C ASN A 248 1.13 -19.79 13.73
N ALA A 249 0.31 -19.83 12.69
CA ALA A 249 0.56 -20.68 11.52
C ALA A 249 1.89 -20.31 10.84
N THR A 250 2.15 -19.00 10.70
CA THR A 250 3.39 -18.48 10.08
C THR A 250 4.63 -18.92 10.86
N VAL A 251 4.62 -18.80 12.19
CA VAL A 251 5.75 -19.19 13.05
C VAL A 251 5.95 -20.71 13.08
N GLN A 252 4.86 -21.47 13.13
CA GLN A 252 4.93 -22.95 13.14
C GLN A 252 5.41 -23.55 11.82
N ALA A 253 5.30 -22.84 10.70
CA ALA A 253 5.77 -23.29 9.39
C ALA A 253 7.29 -23.12 9.19
N LEU A 254 7.99 -22.45 10.10
CA LEU A 254 9.43 -22.21 9.96
C LEU A 254 10.24 -23.50 10.10
N VAL A 255 11.18 -23.69 9.17
CA VAL A 255 12.02 -24.91 9.07
C VAL A 255 13.49 -24.58 8.93
N HIS A 256 14.34 -25.49 9.38
CA HIS A 256 15.75 -25.51 9.04
C HIS A 256 15.98 -25.87 7.56
N LYS A 257 17.17 -25.66 7.02
CA LYS A 257 17.56 -26.04 5.66
C LYS A 257 17.39 -27.54 5.36
N ASN A 258 17.44 -28.40 6.40
CA ASN A 258 17.19 -29.83 6.29
C ASN A 258 15.70 -30.22 6.33
N GLY A 259 14.80 -29.26 6.45
CA GLY A 259 13.34 -29.46 6.49
C GLY A 259 12.77 -29.73 7.88
N GLU A 260 13.60 -29.84 8.93
CA GLU A 260 13.13 -29.99 10.30
C GLU A 260 12.51 -28.70 10.82
N ARG A 261 11.53 -28.79 11.72
CA ARG A 261 10.89 -27.62 12.33
C ARG A 261 11.90 -26.81 13.14
N PHE A 262 11.95 -25.51 12.88
CA PHE A 262 12.80 -24.59 13.62
C PHE A 262 12.28 -24.32 15.04
N ILE A 263 10.96 -24.17 15.19
CA ILE A 263 10.30 -23.97 16.48
C ILE A 263 9.50 -25.21 16.82
N THR A 264 9.84 -25.85 17.92
CA THR A 264 9.20 -27.04 18.50
C THR A 264 8.61 -26.69 19.86
N LYS A 265 7.81 -27.59 20.43
CA LYS A 265 7.28 -27.40 21.80
C LYS A 265 8.39 -27.28 22.84
N GLU A 266 9.50 -28.00 22.64
CA GLU A 266 10.63 -28.08 23.56
C GLU A 266 11.49 -26.83 23.54
N ASN A 267 11.66 -26.17 22.37
CA ASN A 267 12.56 -25.02 22.24
C ASN A 267 11.83 -23.66 22.09
N SER A 268 10.51 -23.66 21.92
CA SER A 268 9.73 -22.44 21.64
C SER A 268 9.94 -21.34 22.68
N GLN A 269 9.96 -21.69 23.97
CA GLN A 269 10.19 -20.75 25.06
C GLN A 269 11.59 -20.12 24.96
N TYR A 270 12.60 -20.87 24.57
CA TYR A 270 13.95 -20.36 24.39
C TYR A 270 14.08 -19.48 23.16
N VAL A 271 13.59 -19.94 22.01
CA VAL A 271 13.68 -19.21 20.73
C VAL A 271 12.93 -17.88 20.81
N MET A 272 11.76 -17.86 21.43
CA MET A 272 10.88 -16.69 21.49
C MET A 272 11.12 -15.79 22.72
N SER A 273 12.03 -16.14 23.62
CA SER A 273 12.18 -15.46 24.92
C SER A 273 12.57 -13.98 24.85
N ASN A 274 13.20 -13.52 23.75
CA ASN A 274 13.56 -12.12 23.52
C ASN A 274 12.56 -11.40 22.60
N ILE A 275 11.41 -12.01 22.29
CA ILE A 275 10.41 -11.47 21.37
C ILE A 275 9.11 -11.23 22.11
N ASP A 276 8.63 -9.99 22.05
CA ASP A 276 7.29 -9.60 22.48
C ASP A 276 6.38 -9.51 21.24
N VAL A 277 5.11 -9.86 21.42
CA VAL A 277 4.14 -9.86 20.32
C VAL A 277 2.96 -8.96 20.70
N ALA A 278 2.71 -7.95 19.88
CA ALA A 278 1.58 -7.05 19.99
C ALA A 278 0.52 -7.35 18.92
N GLU A 279 -0.73 -7.10 19.26
CA GLU A 279 -1.84 -7.17 18.30
C GLU A 279 -1.75 -6.02 17.27
N HIS A 280 -2.56 -6.13 16.21
CA HIS A 280 -2.73 -5.05 15.23
C HIS A 280 -3.14 -3.75 15.91
N THR A 281 -2.53 -2.64 15.50
CA THR A 281 -2.86 -1.30 16.00
C THR A 281 -2.90 -0.28 14.88
N GLU A 282 -3.79 0.70 14.98
CA GLU A 282 -3.80 1.90 14.16
C GLU A 282 -2.84 2.98 14.70
N ALA A 283 -2.47 2.89 15.97
CA ALA A 283 -1.60 3.83 16.65
C ALA A 283 -0.11 3.52 16.41
N MET A 284 0.29 3.54 15.13
CA MET A 284 1.67 3.27 14.75
C MET A 284 2.67 4.29 15.31
N ASN A 285 2.24 5.52 15.57
CA ASN A 285 3.03 6.53 16.27
C ASN A 285 3.51 6.06 17.65
N GLU A 286 2.68 5.32 18.40
CA GLU A 286 3.08 4.75 19.69
C GLU A 286 4.11 3.63 19.51
N VAL A 287 3.96 2.81 18.47
CA VAL A 287 4.93 1.76 18.12
C VAL A 287 6.30 2.39 17.82
N TYR A 288 6.34 3.43 16.97
CA TYR A 288 7.59 4.10 16.63
C TYR A 288 8.19 4.85 17.84
N SER A 289 7.38 5.30 18.79
CA SER A 289 7.88 5.97 20.00
C SER A 289 8.77 5.09 20.87
N ILE A 290 8.51 3.78 20.92
CA ILE A 290 9.24 2.79 21.71
C ILE A 290 10.28 2.01 20.88
N SER A 291 10.30 2.22 19.56
CA SER A 291 11.21 1.52 18.65
C SER A 291 12.59 2.18 18.62
N LYS A 292 13.63 1.38 18.71
CA LYS A 292 15.03 1.76 18.54
C LYS A 292 15.48 1.55 17.09
N VAL A 293 15.07 0.43 16.51
CA VAL A 293 15.35 0.05 15.12
C VAL A 293 14.10 -0.60 14.55
N VAL A 294 13.80 -0.38 13.27
CA VAL A 294 12.80 -1.16 12.55
C VAL A 294 13.51 -2.12 11.60
N MET A 295 13.08 -3.39 11.57
CA MET A 295 13.59 -4.37 10.61
C MET A 295 12.52 -4.66 9.55
N MET A 296 12.92 -4.57 8.29
CA MET A 296 12.09 -4.90 7.12
C MET A 296 12.83 -5.86 6.18
N PRO A 297 13.07 -7.12 6.60
CA PRO A 297 13.80 -8.10 5.82
C PRO A 297 12.93 -8.76 4.74
N SER A 298 12.13 -7.97 4.02
CA SER A 298 11.17 -8.46 3.03
C SER A 298 11.84 -9.25 1.91
N LEU A 299 11.18 -10.33 1.48
CA LEU A 299 11.58 -11.23 0.40
C LEU A 299 10.81 -10.97 -0.89
N CYS A 300 9.83 -10.10 -0.85
CA CYS A 300 9.03 -9.69 -2.01
C CYS A 300 9.44 -8.29 -2.50
N ASN A 301 9.15 -8.01 -3.76
CA ASN A 301 9.31 -6.67 -4.35
C ASN A 301 8.25 -5.73 -3.77
N GLU A 302 8.57 -5.06 -2.67
CA GLU A 302 7.72 -4.01 -2.12
C GLU A 302 7.52 -2.90 -3.15
N ALA A 303 6.29 -2.40 -3.27
CA ALA A 303 6.06 -1.21 -4.10
C ALA A 303 6.78 0.02 -3.55
N TRP A 304 6.85 0.12 -2.23
CA TRP A 304 7.58 1.14 -1.49
C TRP A 304 8.17 0.59 -0.20
N GLY A 305 7.34 0.33 0.79
CA GLY A 305 7.72 0.00 2.16
C GLY A 305 7.35 1.13 3.12
N MET A 306 6.06 1.45 3.25
CA MET A 306 5.57 2.59 4.04
C MET A 306 6.13 2.60 5.46
N VAL A 307 6.16 1.44 6.12
CA VAL A 307 6.70 1.28 7.48
C VAL A 307 8.14 1.79 7.60
N ALA A 308 8.97 1.65 6.55
CA ALA A 308 10.34 2.18 6.56
C ALA A 308 10.36 3.72 6.58
N THR A 309 9.57 4.35 5.71
CA THR A 309 9.48 5.82 5.70
C THR A 309 8.83 6.35 6.98
N GLU A 310 7.78 5.70 7.49
CA GLU A 310 7.14 6.04 8.77
C GLU A 310 8.12 5.96 9.94
N ALA A 311 8.97 4.93 9.99
CA ALA A 311 10.05 4.82 10.97
C ALA A 311 11.04 5.99 10.83
N ASN A 312 11.48 6.31 9.61
CA ASN A 312 12.40 7.41 9.34
C ASN A 312 11.81 8.78 9.73
N VAL A 313 10.50 9.02 9.53
CA VAL A 313 9.79 10.23 10.02
C VAL A 313 9.95 10.39 11.53
N ASN A 314 10.07 9.30 12.25
CA ASN A 314 10.29 9.27 13.71
C ASN A 314 11.78 9.23 14.09
N GLY A 315 12.70 9.36 13.14
CA GLY A 315 14.14 9.23 13.39
C GLY A 315 14.52 7.82 13.88
N VAL A 316 13.74 6.81 13.50
CA VAL A 316 14.04 5.40 13.79
C VAL A 316 14.72 4.81 12.55
N PRO A 317 16.01 4.41 12.68
CA PRO A 317 16.74 3.80 11.57
C PRO A 317 16.17 2.43 11.20
N VAL A 318 16.34 2.05 9.92
CA VAL A 318 15.75 0.83 9.37
C VAL A 318 16.84 -0.13 8.88
N ILE A 319 16.73 -1.41 9.21
CA ILE A 319 17.46 -2.49 8.54
C ILE A 319 16.50 -3.07 7.50
N ALA A 320 16.76 -2.82 6.23
CA ALA A 320 15.87 -3.19 5.14
C ALA A 320 16.53 -4.11 4.11
N SER A 321 15.73 -4.94 3.45
CA SER A 321 16.20 -5.67 2.28
C SER A 321 16.53 -4.72 1.13
N ASN A 322 17.65 -4.96 0.45
CA ASN A 322 18.02 -4.29 -0.79
C ASN A 322 17.19 -4.85 -1.96
N LEU A 323 15.84 -4.69 -1.89
CA LEU A 323 14.89 -5.32 -2.80
C LEU A 323 13.66 -4.42 -3.01
N GLY A 324 13.19 -4.35 -4.27
CA GLY A 324 12.00 -3.56 -4.62
C GLY A 324 12.16 -2.09 -4.27
N GLY A 325 11.10 -1.46 -3.77
CA GLY A 325 11.07 -0.06 -3.37
C GLY A 325 11.68 0.26 -1.99
N LEU A 326 12.11 -0.75 -1.21
CA LEU A 326 12.67 -0.52 0.13
C LEU A 326 13.90 0.38 0.17
N PRO A 327 14.86 0.28 -0.78
CA PRO A 327 15.98 1.22 -0.82
C PRO A 327 15.53 2.68 -0.99
N GLU A 328 14.55 2.93 -1.85
CA GLU A 328 13.99 4.27 -2.04
C GLU A 328 13.22 4.73 -0.79
N ALA A 329 12.50 3.82 -0.13
CA ALA A 329 11.75 4.12 1.09
C ALA A 329 12.64 4.59 2.25
N ILE A 330 13.89 4.13 2.32
CA ILE A 330 14.86 4.57 3.34
C ILE A 330 15.83 5.64 2.82
N GLY A 331 15.58 6.25 1.65
CA GLY A 331 16.31 7.43 1.21
C GLY A 331 17.28 7.24 0.04
N ARG A 332 17.31 6.05 -0.64
CA ARG A 332 18.06 5.93 -1.91
C ARG A 332 17.48 6.91 -2.92
N LYS A 333 18.32 7.80 -3.43
CA LYS A 333 17.92 8.71 -4.49
C LYS A 333 18.09 8.03 -5.84
N VAL A 334 17.12 8.22 -6.70
CA VAL A 334 17.15 7.76 -8.09
C VAL A 334 17.27 8.97 -8.99
N VAL A 335 18.31 9.00 -9.80
CA VAL A 335 18.54 10.04 -10.82
C VAL A 335 18.41 9.39 -12.19
N ILE A 336 17.43 9.84 -12.96
CA ILE A 336 17.23 9.39 -14.34
C ILE A 336 18.12 10.27 -15.24
N ASN A 337 19.03 9.64 -15.96
CA ASN A 337 19.94 10.30 -16.89
C ASN A 337 19.25 10.57 -18.24
N ASP A 338 19.87 11.40 -19.08
CA ASP A 338 19.34 11.76 -20.41
C ASP A 338 19.18 10.55 -21.35
N ASP A 339 19.97 9.50 -21.15
CA ASP A 339 19.88 8.23 -21.88
C ASP A 339 18.84 7.26 -21.31
N SER A 340 18.01 7.71 -20.36
CA SER A 340 17.03 6.92 -19.62
C SER A 340 17.61 5.85 -18.68
N SER A 341 18.94 5.80 -18.50
CA SER A 341 19.56 5.00 -17.45
C SER A 341 19.30 5.62 -16.06
N ALA A 342 19.36 4.80 -15.01
CA ALA A 342 19.24 5.31 -13.64
C ALA A 342 20.57 5.16 -12.90
N THR A 343 20.93 6.20 -12.15
CA THR A 343 21.99 6.15 -11.16
C THR A 343 21.41 6.25 -9.76
N PHE A 344 22.09 5.64 -8.79
CA PHE A 344 21.62 5.56 -7.41
C PHE A 344 22.60 6.27 -6.47
N ASP A 345 22.06 7.08 -5.56
CA ASP A 345 22.82 7.76 -4.51
C ASP A 345 22.28 7.35 -3.14
N ASP A 346 23.12 6.68 -2.37
CA ASP A 346 22.83 6.16 -1.04
C ASP A 346 23.34 7.10 0.09
N SER A 347 23.68 8.35 -0.23
CA SER A 347 24.29 9.30 0.72
C SER A 347 23.39 9.64 1.92
N VAL A 348 22.07 9.51 1.79
CA VAL A 348 21.08 9.87 2.82
C VAL A 348 20.25 8.67 3.28
N LEU A 349 20.81 7.45 3.21
CA LEU A 349 20.08 6.27 3.69
C LEU A 349 19.77 6.38 5.19
N GLY A 350 18.49 6.31 5.53
CA GLY A 350 17.98 6.28 6.91
C GLY A 350 18.08 4.90 7.57
N GLY A 351 19.11 4.13 7.24
CA GLY A 351 19.34 2.80 7.77
C GLY A 351 20.38 2.03 6.98
N ILE A 352 20.30 0.70 7.02
CA ILE A 352 21.23 -0.23 6.35
C ILE A 352 20.46 -1.16 5.43
N LEU A 353 20.97 -1.33 4.20
CA LEU A 353 20.44 -2.26 3.21
C LEU A 353 21.22 -3.58 3.26
N ILE A 354 20.48 -4.70 3.22
CA ILE A 354 21.04 -6.05 3.21
C ILE A 354 20.38 -6.88 2.12
N ASP A 355 21.18 -7.59 1.34
CA ASP A 355 20.65 -8.56 0.39
C ASP A 355 20.13 -9.80 1.14
N PRO A 356 18.85 -10.19 1.01
CA PRO A 356 18.32 -11.37 1.67
C PRO A 356 19.05 -12.65 1.22
N PRO A 357 19.31 -13.61 2.15
CA PRO A 357 19.95 -14.87 1.81
C PRO A 357 19.20 -15.65 0.72
N GLN A 358 19.93 -16.27 -0.21
CA GLN A 358 19.33 -16.97 -1.35
C GLN A 358 18.44 -18.13 -0.89
N ALA A 359 18.87 -18.90 0.11
CA ALA A 359 18.08 -20.01 0.65
C ALA A 359 16.70 -19.56 1.17
N VAL A 360 16.61 -18.36 1.75
CA VAL A 360 15.34 -17.78 2.23
C VAL A 360 14.50 -17.24 1.07
N LYS A 361 15.13 -16.73 0.00
CA LYS A 361 14.40 -16.32 -1.21
C LYS A 361 13.80 -17.53 -1.94
N ASP A 362 14.52 -18.65 -1.98
CA ASP A 362 14.06 -19.88 -2.64
C ASP A 362 12.93 -20.55 -1.85
N ASN A 363 12.97 -20.48 -0.52
CA ASN A 363 11.91 -20.94 0.36
C ASN A 363 11.78 -20.02 1.59
N ASN A 364 10.77 -19.20 1.60
CA ASN A 364 10.52 -18.17 2.62
C ASN A 364 10.18 -18.71 4.02
N CYS A 365 9.96 -20.02 4.16
CA CYS A 365 9.82 -20.71 5.45
C CYS A 365 11.17 -21.13 6.03
N VAL A 366 12.24 -21.15 5.24
CA VAL A 366 13.56 -21.54 5.71
C VAL A 366 14.14 -20.44 6.62
N VAL A 367 14.69 -20.88 7.76
CA VAL A 367 15.42 -20.02 8.68
C VAL A 367 16.90 -19.96 8.26
N PRO A 368 17.47 -18.76 8.09
CA PRO A 368 18.88 -18.60 7.73
C PRO A 368 19.82 -19.19 8.81
N ASP A 369 20.98 -19.67 8.38
CA ASP A 369 22.03 -20.11 9.30
C ASP A 369 22.80 -18.92 9.92
N ASP A 370 23.75 -19.22 10.81
CA ASP A 370 24.50 -18.19 11.54
C ASP A 370 25.39 -17.33 10.62
N LYS A 371 25.87 -17.89 9.53
CA LYS A 371 26.64 -17.14 8.53
C LYS A 371 25.75 -16.17 7.74
N GLU A 372 24.58 -16.63 7.36
CA GLU A 372 23.61 -15.83 6.58
C GLU A 372 22.94 -14.73 7.41
N ILE A 373 22.81 -14.94 8.73
CA ILE A 373 22.23 -13.93 9.64
C ILE A 373 23.24 -12.88 10.12
N LYS A 374 24.53 -13.16 10.00
CA LYS A 374 25.60 -12.27 10.46
C LYS A 374 25.49 -10.84 9.95
N PRO A 375 25.18 -10.55 8.67
CA PRO A 375 25.01 -9.17 8.18
C PRO A 375 23.91 -8.39 8.93
N TYR A 376 22.82 -9.05 9.34
CA TYR A 376 21.74 -8.43 10.10
C TYR A 376 22.16 -8.09 11.52
N LEU A 377 22.95 -8.98 12.16
CA LEU A 377 23.51 -8.72 13.48
C LEU A 377 24.52 -7.57 13.44
N ASP A 378 25.45 -7.60 12.49
CA ASP A 378 26.47 -6.56 12.32
C ASP A 378 25.80 -5.19 12.07
N ALA A 379 24.75 -5.14 11.24
CA ALA A 379 23.97 -3.93 10.98
C ALA A 379 23.25 -3.43 12.24
N LEU A 380 22.63 -4.33 13.00
CA LEU A 380 21.96 -3.98 14.26
C LEU A 380 22.96 -3.43 15.28
N GLU A 381 24.08 -4.11 15.48
CA GLU A 381 25.15 -3.68 16.38
C GLU A 381 25.73 -2.32 15.98
N SER A 382 25.95 -2.09 14.67
CA SER A 382 26.42 -0.79 14.15
C SER A 382 25.45 0.34 14.44
N ILE A 383 24.14 0.11 14.23
CA ILE A 383 23.11 1.12 14.52
C ILE A 383 23.05 1.39 16.02
N LEU A 384 23.11 0.36 16.87
CA LEU A 384 23.03 0.51 18.32
C LEU A 384 24.26 1.21 18.89
N ALA A 385 25.43 1.00 18.30
CA ALA A 385 26.70 1.63 18.72
C ALA A 385 26.77 3.13 18.39
N ASP A 386 26.17 3.55 17.28
CA ASP A 386 26.18 4.96 16.83
C ASP A 386 24.76 5.44 16.47
N TYR A 387 23.86 5.25 17.40
CA TYR A 387 22.43 5.49 17.18
C TYR A 387 22.11 6.92 16.73
N GLU A 388 22.75 7.91 17.31
CA GLU A 388 22.45 9.31 17.00
C GLU A 388 22.75 9.65 15.53
N THR A 389 23.85 9.15 14.98
CA THR A 389 24.18 9.32 13.57
C THR A 389 23.14 8.66 12.67
N TYR A 390 22.74 7.41 12.99
CA TYR A 390 21.71 6.73 12.19
C TYR A 390 20.32 7.37 12.35
N SER A 391 19.98 7.85 13.53
CA SER A 391 18.72 8.57 13.77
C SER A 391 18.66 9.88 12.97
N GLN A 392 19.78 10.63 12.93
CA GLN A 392 19.86 11.84 12.12
C GLN A 392 19.71 11.53 10.62
N LYS A 393 20.37 10.49 10.10
CA LYS A 393 20.19 10.03 8.73
C LYS A 393 18.75 9.61 8.42
N ALA A 394 18.07 8.97 9.37
CA ALA A 394 16.67 8.62 9.23
C ALA A 394 15.79 9.88 9.03
N TYR A 395 16.00 10.93 9.80
CA TYR A 395 15.30 12.21 9.57
C TYR A 395 15.63 12.85 8.23
N GLU A 396 16.87 12.73 7.75
CA GLU A 396 17.27 13.24 6.44
C GLU A 396 16.60 12.47 5.30
N ALA A 397 16.54 11.14 5.40
CA ALA A 397 15.79 10.29 4.47
C ALA A 397 14.30 10.65 4.44
N ALA A 398 13.68 10.87 5.62
CA ALA A 398 12.30 11.30 5.70
C ALA A 398 12.07 12.66 5.01
N LYS A 399 12.96 13.64 5.19
CA LYS A 399 12.88 14.93 4.47
C LYS A 399 13.04 14.80 2.96
N TYR A 400 13.87 13.85 2.51
CA TYR A 400 14.01 13.56 1.09
C TYR A 400 12.71 12.97 0.51
N ASN A 401 12.06 12.08 1.24
CA ASN A 401 10.81 11.41 0.90
C ASN A 401 9.55 12.18 1.34
N ALA A 402 9.65 13.48 1.61
CA ALA A 402 8.53 14.29 2.07
C ALA A 402 7.35 14.28 1.09
N CYS A 403 6.13 14.23 1.62
CA CYS A 403 4.90 14.08 0.84
C CYS A 403 4.69 15.21 -0.17
N ASP A 404 5.05 16.45 0.16
CA ASP A 404 4.89 17.62 -0.70
C ASP A 404 5.60 17.44 -2.06
N LYS A 405 6.84 16.94 -2.05
CA LYS A 405 7.61 16.67 -3.27
C LYS A 405 7.01 15.52 -4.10
N SER A 406 6.52 14.49 -3.44
CA SER A 406 5.85 13.37 -4.10
C SER A 406 4.53 13.79 -4.70
N LEU A 407 3.76 14.59 -3.96
CA LEU A 407 2.48 15.13 -4.41
C LEU A 407 2.67 16.08 -5.60
N GLU A 408 3.68 16.95 -5.59
CA GLU A 408 4.01 17.83 -6.71
C GLU A 408 4.29 17.02 -7.99
N ARG A 409 5.08 15.93 -7.90
CA ARG A 409 5.33 15.04 -9.03
C ARG A 409 4.04 14.37 -9.53
N LEU A 410 3.20 13.84 -8.63
CA LEU A 410 1.93 13.22 -8.99
C LEU A 410 0.99 14.22 -9.67
N VAL A 411 0.84 15.41 -9.10
CA VAL A 411 0.02 16.48 -9.69
C VAL A 411 0.52 16.86 -11.07
N GLY A 412 1.85 16.97 -11.26
CA GLY A 412 2.44 17.19 -12.58
C GLY A 412 2.08 16.12 -13.61
N MET A 413 1.93 14.86 -13.17
CA MET A 413 1.53 13.75 -14.05
C MET A 413 0.03 13.75 -14.39
N ILE A 414 -0.84 14.05 -13.41
CA ILE A 414 -2.30 13.97 -13.60
C ILE A 414 -2.92 15.25 -14.16
N LYS A 415 -2.28 16.41 -13.98
CA LYS A 415 -2.82 17.70 -14.44
C LYS A 415 -3.14 17.73 -15.95
N PRO A 416 -2.25 17.25 -16.84
CA PRO A 416 -2.57 17.19 -18.28
C PRO A 416 -3.82 16.34 -18.57
N LEU A 417 -4.02 15.24 -17.82
CA LEU A 417 -5.19 14.37 -17.96
C LEU A 417 -6.47 15.05 -17.46
N LEU A 418 -6.41 15.77 -16.34
CA LEU A 418 -7.53 16.57 -15.84
C LEU A 418 -7.97 17.64 -16.85
N GLU A 419 -7.01 18.31 -17.48
CA GLU A 419 -7.28 19.31 -18.53
C GLU A 419 -7.86 18.66 -19.79
N GLN A 420 -7.33 17.49 -20.18
CA GLN A 420 -7.83 16.70 -21.32
C GLN A 420 -9.27 16.24 -21.06
N GLY A 421 -9.55 15.64 -19.91
CA GLY A 421 -10.89 15.16 -19.55
C GLY A 421 -11.91 16.29 -19.51
N ARG A 422 -11.53 17.46 -18.98
CA ARG A 422 -12.39 18.65 -18.99
C ARG A 422 -12.78 19.12 -20.40
N LYS A 423 -11.85 19.01 -21.37
CA LYS A 423 -12.07 19.40 -22.77
C LYS A 423 -12.81 18.36 -23.58
N ASN A 424 -12.60 17.07 -23.30
CA ASN A 424 -13.01 15.97 -24.18
C ASN A 424 -14.28 15.25 -23.74
N LYS A 425 -15.04 15.80 -22.78
CA LYS A 425 -16.31 15.21 -22.31
C LYS A 425 -17.26 14.93 -23.47
N GLN A 426 -17.73 13.68 -23.53
CA GLN A 426 -18.68 13.23 -24.55
C GLN A 426 -20.07 13.07 -23.92
N PRO A 427 -21.15 13.34 -24.67
CA PRO A 427 -22.49 13.00 -24.24
C PRO A 427 -22.60 11.52 -23.86
N HIS A 428 -23.34 11.20 -22.81
CA HIS A 428 -23.43 9.83 -22.30
C HIS A 428 -24.24 8.89 -23.22
N ASP A 429 -24.97 9.39 -24.20
CA ASP A 429 -25.62 8.59 -25.25
C ASP A 429 -24.64 7.88 -26.18
N LYS A 430 -23.37 8.31 -26.19
CA LYS A 430 -22.26 7.63 -26.89
C LYS A 430 -21.56 6.56 -26.04
N SER A 431 -21.81 6.52 -24.78
CA SER A 431 -21.22 5.55 -23.85
C SER A 431 -21.88 4.20 -24.00
N PHE A 432 -21.45 3.42 -24.92
CA PHE A 432 -22.23 2.26 -25.28
C PHE A 432 -21.48 0.96 -25.23
N PHE A 433 -20.18 1.05 -25.32
CA PHE A 433 -19.43 -0.02 -25.93
C PHE A 433 -19.35 -1.31 -25.10
N LEU A 434 -19.49 -1.24 -23.80
CA LEU A 434 -19.25 -2.38 -22.93
C LEU A 434 -20.42 -2.75 -22.02
N THR A 435 -21.57 -2.08 -22.15
CA THR A 435 -22.74 -2.47 -21.39
C THR A 435 -23.22 -3.84 -21.88
N PRO A 436 -23.17 -4.90 -21.06
CA PRO A 436 -23.72 -6.18 -21.44
C PRO A 436 -25.17 -6.02 -21.90
N TYR A 437 -25.57 -6.75 -22.96
CA TYR A 437 -26.89 -6.65 -23.55
C TYR A 437 -28.05 -6.73 -22.54
N PHE A 438 -27.93 -7.56 -21.52
CA PHE A 438 -28.96 -7.69 -20.48
C PHE A 438 -29.05 -6.47 -19.56
N LEU A 439 -27.95 -5.78 -19.25
CA LEU A 439 -27.95 -4.55 -18.45
C LEU A 439 -28.60 -3.39 -19.22
N ARG A 440 -28.41 -3.35 -20.53
CA ARG A 440 -29.14 -2.46 -21.40
C ARG A 440 -30.65 -2.68 -21.34
N LYS A 441 -31.06 -3.93 -21.49
CA LYS A 441 -32.47 -4.29 -21.46
C LYS A 441 -33.12 -3.87 -20.13
N LEU A 442 -32.45 -4.08 -19.00
CA LEU A 442 -32.88 -3.61 -17.67
C LEU A 442 -32.94 -2.08 -17.56
N HIS A 443 -32.00 -1.37 -18.16
CA HIS A 443 -32.00 0.08 -18.20
C HIS A 443 -33.15 0.64 -19.06
N ASP A 444 -33.41 0.04 -20.22
CA ASP A 444 -34.48 0.43 -21.08
C ASP A 444 -35.86 0.12 -20.49
N GLU A 445 -36.00 -1.03 -19.79
CA GLU A 445 -37.21 -1.40 -19.06
C GLU A 445 -37.48 -0.47 -17.88
N SER A 446 -36.45 -0.02 -17.13
CA SER A 446 -36.61 0.94 -16.04
C SER A 446 -37.04 2.34 -16.51
N ARG A 447 -36.62 2.76 -17.72
CA ARG A 447 -37.06 4.02 -18.34
C ARG A 447 -38.49 3.94 -18.82
N GLN A 448 -38.94 2.80 -19.33
CA GLN A 448 -40.32 2.61 -19.77
C GLN A 448 -41.32 2.53 -18.61
N GLY A 449 -40.89 1.95 -17.46
CA GLY A 449 -41.69 1.90 -16.22
C GLY A 449 -41.82 3.24 -15.49
N SER A 450 -40.99 4.23 -15.78
CA SER A 450 -41.07 5.58 -15.22
C SER A 450 -41.89 6.56 -16.06
N GLN A 451 -42.41 6.11 -17.22
CA GLN A 451 -43.31 6.89 -18.11
C GLN A 451 -44.77 6.37 -18.09
N SER A 452 -45.06 5.35 -17.31
CA SER A 452 -46.41 4.87 -16.99
C SER A 452 -46.72 5.21 -15.51
#